data_d36f6d6f7f82136accf4cc0a9e2117f8
#
_entry.id   d36f6d6f7f82136accf4cc0a9e2117f8
#
_cell.length_a   1.000
_cell.length_b   1.000
_cell.length_c   1.000
_cell.angle_alpha   90.00
_cell.angle_beta   90.00
_cell.angle_gamma   90.00
#
_symmetry.space_group_name_H-M   'P 1'
#
loop_
_entity.id
_entity.type
_entity.pdbx_description
1 polymer ?
#
loop_
_entity_poly.entity_id
_entity_poly.type
_entity_poly.pdbx_seq_one_letter_code
_entity_poly.pdbx_strand_id
1 'polypeptide(L)'
;VPYTTLFRSWKSVKELAIKELSNKRLFVVDAFCGANKDTRMAIRFIVEVAWQAHFVTNMFIKPTAEELENFEPDFVVYNASKAKVENYKELGLNSETAVMFNITSREQVIINTWYGGEMKKGMFSMMNYFLPLKGMASMHCSANTDKNGENTAIFFGLSGTGKTTLSTDPKRLLIGDDEHGWDDNGVFNFEGGCYAKVINLDKESEPDIYNAIRRDALLENVTLDENGKIDFADKSVTENTRVSYPIDHIQNIVRPISSAPAAKNVIFLSADAFGVLPPVSILTPEQTQYYFLSGFTAKLAGTERGITEPTPTFSACFGQAFLELHPTKYAEELVKKMEKS
;
A
#
# COMPACT_ATOMS: atom_id res chain seq x y z
N VAL A 1 5.09 18.05 18.40
CA VAL A 1 5.02 19.40 17.82
C VAL A 1 3.73 20.06 18.35
N PRO A 2 3.76 21.33 18.83
CA PRO A 2 2.53 22.00 19.26
C PRO A 2 1.50 22.11 18.12
N TYR A 3 0.24 21.97 18.45
CA TYR A 3 -0.88 22.03 17.47
C TYR A 3 -0.81 23.27 16.55
N THR A 4 -0.49 24.43 17.11
CA THR A 4 -0.33 25.68 16.34
C THR A 4 0.79 25.63 15.31
N THR A 5 1.88 24.91 15.59
CA THR A 5 3.00 24.72 14.65
C THR A 5 2.59 23.80 13.51
N LEU A 6 1.93 22.66 13.80
CA LEU A 6 1.42 21.73 12.78
C LEU A 6 0.45 22.42 11.82
N PHE A 7 -0.47 23.23 12.34
CA PHE A 7 -1.43 23.97 11.51
C PHE A 7 -0.74 25.02 10.62
N ARG A 8 0.26 25.72 11.15
CA ARG A 8 1.05 26.70 10.39
C ARG A 8 1.87 26.02 9.28
N SER A 9 2.52 24.91 9.62
CA SER A 9 3.32 24.15 8.67
C SER A 9 2.46 23.61 7.53
N TRP A 10 1.29 23.03 7.84
CA TRP A 10 0.32 22.58 6.83
C TRP A 10 -0.04 23.71 5.85
N LYS A 11 -0.43 24.88 6.37
CA LYS A 11 -0.81 26.02 5.53
C LYS A 11 0.31 26.42 4.58
N SER A 12 1.52 26.60 5.11
CA SER A 12 2.69 27.01 4.30
C SER A 12 3.07 25.97 3.25
N VAL A 13 3.07 24.69 3.59
CA VAL A 13 3.41 23.60 2.66
C VAL A 13 2.32 23.45 1.59
N LYS A 14 1.04 23.60 1.95
CA LYS A 14 -0.06 23.59 0.97
C LYS A 14 0.02 24.77 0.02
N GLU A 15 0.28 25.98 0.51
CA GLU A 15 0.46 27.18 -0.32
C GLU A 15 1.63 27.01 -1.31
N LEU A 16 2.74 26.41 -0.86
CA LEU A 16 3.86 26.06 -1.72
C LEU A 16 3.46 25.07 -2.83
N ALA A 17 2.73 24.02 -2.49
CA ALA A 17 2.25 23.05 -3.46
C ALA A 17 1.32 23.69 -4.50
N ILE A 18 0.36 24.49 -4.07
CA ILE A 18 -0.56 25.20 -4.98
C ILE A 18 0.21 26.16 -5.89
N LYS A 19 1.17 26.90 -5.35
CA LYS A 19 2.03 27.80 -6.14
C LYS A 19 2.80 27.02 -7.21
N GLU A 20 3.42 25.89 -6.83
CA GLU A 20 4.18 25.04 -7.74
C GLU A 20 3.30 24.46 -8.85
N LEU A 21 2.11 23.98 -8.51
CA LEU A 21 1.18 23.37 -9.44
C LEU A 21 0.39 24.38 -10.30
N SER A 22 0.41 25.67 -9.95
CA SER A 22 -0.31 26.70 -10.69
C SER A 22 0.39 27.09 -12.00
N ASN A 23 -0.40 27.49 -13.00
CA ASN A 23 0.06 28.03 -14.29
C ASN A 23 0.96 27.07 -15.10
N LYS A 24 0.80 25.78 -14.93
CA LYS A 24 1.50 24.76 -15.72
C LYS A 24 0.55 23.63 -16.17
N ARG A 25 1.02 22.81 -17.09
CA ARG A 25 0.30 21.60 -17.48
C ARG A 25 0.34 20.60 -16.32
N LEU A 26 -0.82 20.13 -15.94
CA LEU A 26 -1.02 19.12 -14.91
C LEU A 26 -1.70 17.87 -15.48
N PHE A 27 -1.51 16.78 -14.78
CA PHE A 27 -2.26 15.55 -15.00
C PHE A 27 -3.20 15.37 -13.79
N VAL A 28 -4.48 15.25 -14.08
CA VAL A 28 -5.52 15.03 -13.07
C VAL A 28 -6.08 13.63 -13.30
N VAL A 29 -6.05 12.80 -12.26
CA VAL A 29 -6.56 11.43 -12.31
C VAL A 29 -7.56 11.24 -11.19
N ASP A 30 -8.77 10.88 -11.56
CA ASP A 30 -9.83 10.49 -10.64
C ASP A 30 -9.84 8.97 -10.51
N ALA A 31 -9.86 8.46 -9.28
CA ALA A 31 -9.78 7.04 -9.00
C ALA A 31 -10.45 6.67 -7.68
N PHE A 32 -10.65 5.38 -7.43
CA PHE A 32 -11.16 4.88 -6.15
C PHE A 32 -10.09 4.08 -5.40
N CYS A 33 -10.11 4.20 -4.07
CA CYS A 33 -9.40 3.31 -3.15
C CYS A 33 -10.45 2.43 -2.44
N GLY A 34 -10.40 1.12 -2.68
CA GLY A 34 -11.35 0.14 -2.16
C GLY A 34 -12.28 -0.45 -3.23
N ALA A 35 -12.30 -1.78 -3.33
CA ALA A 35 -13.14 -2.50 -4.30
C ALA A 35 -14.62 -2.52 -3.91
N ASN A 36 -14.95 -2.36 -2.62
CA ASN A 36 -16.33 -2.29 -2.17
C ASN A 36 -16.92 -0.90 -2.43
N LYS A 37 -17.96 -0.83 -3.25
CA LYS A 37 -18.61 0.42 -3.65
C LYS A 37 -19.17 1.25 -2.48
N ASP A 38 -19.62 0.61 -1.41
CA ASP A 38 -20.26 1.28 -0.28
C ASP A 38 -19.24 1.94 0.66
N THR A 39 -17.97 1.56 0.57
CA THR A 39 -16.91 1.97 1.51
C THR A 39 -15.67 2.55 0.86
N ARG A 40 -15.59 2.49 -0.49
CA ARG A 40 -14.48 3.05 -1.25
C ARG A 40 -14.37 4.57 -1.07
N MET A 41 -13.17 5.07 -1.17
CA MET A 41 -12.89 6.50 -1.13
C MET A 41 -12.64 7.02 -2.55
N ALA A 42 -13.36 8.06 -2.96
CA ALA A 42 -13.15 8.74 -4.23
C ALA A 42 -11.98 9.74 -4.08
N ILE A 43 -10.98 9.64 -4.94
CA ILE A 43 -9.74 10.40 -4.81
C ILE A 43 -9.44 11.12 -6.11
N ARG A 44 -9.08 12.40 -6.02
CA ARG A 44 -8.52 13.19 -7.11
C ARG A 44 -7.04 13.40 -6.90
N PHE A 45 -6.23 12.91 -7.82
CA PHE A 45 -4.79 13.13 -7.84
C PHE A 45 -4.45 14.25 -8.81
N ILE A 46 -3.73 15.26 -8.32
CA ILE A 46 -3.23 16.39 -9.11
C ILE A 46 -1.71 16.30 -9.11
N VAL A 47 -1.12 15.93 -10.22
CA VAL A 47 0.31 15.68 -10.35
C VAL A 47 0.91 16.44 -11.53
N GLU A 48 2.17 16.85 -11.41
CA GLU A 48 2.89 17.57 -12.47
C GLU A 48 3.77 16.66 -13.35
N VAL A 49 3.87 15.38 -13.01
CA VAL A 49 4.72 14.41 -13.68
C VAL A 49 3.88 13.29 -14.30
N ALA A 50 4.04 13.08 -15.62
CA ALA A 50 3.20 12.15 -16.39
C ALA A 50 3.24 10.70 -15.87
N TRP A 51 4.44 10.20 -15.52
CA TRP A 51 4.56 8.82 -15.05
C TRP A 51 3.86 8.60 -13.69
N GLN A 52 3.76 9.63 -12.85
CA GLN A 52 3.01 9.54 -11.59
C GLN A 52 1.50 9.40 -11.84
N ALA A 53 0.97 10.07 -12.87
CA ALA A 53 -0.41 9.84 -13.31
C ALA A 53 -0.62 8.40 -13.81
N HIS A 54 0.34 7.86 -14.57
CA HIS A 54 0.32 6.47 -15.01
C HIS A 54 0.39 5.50 -13.82
N PHE A 55 1.25 5.77 -12.84
CA PHE A 55 1.35 5.01 -11.60
C PHE A 55 -0.01 4.96 -10.87
N VAL A 56 -0.67 6.11 -10.68
CA VAL A 56 -2.02 6.16 -10.08
C VAL A 56 -3.01 5.32 -10.87
N THR A 57 -2.96 5.39 -12.20
CA THR A 57 -3.84 4.61 -13.07
C THR A 57 -3.62 3.10 -12.93
N ASN A 58 -2.40 2.67 -12.62
CA ASN A 58 -2.09 1.26 -12.36
C ASN A 58 -2.54 0.84 -10.96
N MET A 59 -2.33 1.70 -9.96
CA MET A 59 -2.47 1.30 -8.55
C MET A 59 -3.87 1.44 -7.99
N PHE A 60 -4.68 2.37 -8.50
CA PHE A 60 -6.02 2.63 -7.97
C PHE A 60 -7.10 2.08 -8.90
N ILE A 61 -8.30 1.89 -8.36
CA ILE A 61 -9.44 1.37 -9.11
C ILE A 61 -9.96 2.46 -10.04
N LYS A 62 -10.05 2.15 -11.32
CA LYS A 62 -10.49 3.08 -12.36
C LYS A 62 -12.01 3.25 -12.29
N PRO A 63 -12.52 4.50 -12.26
CA PRO A 63 -13.94 4.76 -12.44
C PRO A 63 -14.43 4.35 -13.82
N THR A 64 -15.69 3.96 -13.92
CA THR A 64 -16.37 3.84 -15.23
C THR A 64 -16.62 5.22 -15.84
N ALA A 65 -16.96 5.27 -17.13
CA ALA A 65 -17.29 6.53 -17.79
C ALA A 65 -18.48 7.23 -17.10
N GLU A 66 -19.49 6.48 -16.68
CA GLU A 66 -20.65 6.99 -15.95
C GLU A 66 -20.28 7.57 -14.58
N GLU A 67 -19.37 6.89 -13.84
CA GLU A 67 -18.89 7.37 -12.54
C GLU A 67 -18.04 8.65 -12.66
N LEU A 68 -17.39 8.88 -13.81
CA LEU A 68 -16.62 10.09 -14.07
C LEU A 68 -17.49 11.33 -14.38
N GLU A 69 -18.68 11.15 -14.93
CA GLU A 69 -19.58 12.27 -15.31
C GLU A 69 -19.95 13.16 -14.09
N ASN A 70 -20.08 12.51 -12.91
CA ASN A 70 -20.45 13.19 -11.66
C ASN A 70 -19.44 12.91 -10.54
N PHE A 71 -18.15 12.82 -10.87
CA PHE A 71 -17.13 12.47 -9.91
C PHE A 71 -16.87 13.60 -8.93
N GLU A 72 -17.22 13.38 -7.68
CA GLU A 72 -16.88 14.26 -6.56
C GLU A 72 -15.85 13.55 -5.66
N PRO A 73 -14.64 14.11 -5.48
CA PRO A 73 -13.62 13.47 -4.66
C PRO A 73 -13.93 13.60 -3.17
N ASP A 74 -13.84 12.49 -2.44
CA ASP A 74 -13.78 12.49 -0.98
C ASP A 74 -12.45 13.02 -0.46
N PHE A 75 -11.39 12.86 -1.25
CA PHE A 75 -10.01 13.20 -0.88
C PHE A 75 -9.24 13.75 -2.08
N VAL A 76 -8.40 14.77 -1.85
CA VAL A 76 -7.56 15.37 -2.90
C VAL A 76 -6.09 15.26 -2.56
N VAL A 77 -5.29 14.76 -3.51
CA VAL A 77 -3.84 14.62 -3.41
C VAL A 77 -3.15 15.64 -4.32
N TYR A 78 -2.37 16.53 -3.74
CA TYR A 78 -1.52 17.48 -4.45
C TYR A 78 -0.07 16.98 -4.43
N ASN A 79 0.45 16.57 -5.56
CA ASN A 79 1.83 16.08 -5.67
C ASN A 79 2.68 17.06 -6.47
N ALA A 80 3.42 17.92 -5.75
CA ALA A 80 4.34 18.91 -6.27
C ALA A 80 5.79 18.39 -6.12
N SER A 81 6.14 17.35 -6.87
CA SER A 81 7.42 16.63 -6.77
C SER A 81 8.65 17.50 -7.00
N LYS A 82 8.51 18.60 -7.77
CA LYS A 82 9.62 19.48 -8.14
C LYS A 82 9.85 20.62 -7.15
N ALA A 83 8.88 20.92 -6.29
CA ALA A 83 9.02 21.92 -5.24
C ALA A 83 9.90 21.39 -4.09
N LYS A 84 10.46 22.32 -3.30
CA LYS A 84 11.22 22.04 -2.08
C LYS A 84 10.79 22.96 -0.96
N VAL A 85 10.73 22.44 0.25
CA VAL A 85 10.46 23.25 1.44
C VAL A 85 11.79 23.81 1.97
N GLU A 86 12.28 24.90 1.37
CA GLU A 86 13.60 25.48 1.69
C GLU A 86 13.70 25.90 3.16
N ASN A 87 12.63 26.46 3.71
CA ASN A 87 12.54 26.92 5.12
C ASN A 87 12.03 25.82 6.07
N TYR A 88 12.28 24.56 5.78
CA TYR A 88 11.74 23.41 6.54
C TYR A 88 12.04 23.48 8.05
N LYS A 89 13.22 23.98 8.45
CA LYS A 89 13.58 24.11 9.86
C LYS A 89 12.68 25.10 10.61
N GLU A 90 12.34 26.22 9.99
CA GLU A 90 11.46 27.24 10.56
C GLU A 90 10.03 26.72 10.73
N LEU A 91 9.63 25.78 9.84
CA LEU A 91 8.34 25.10 9.88
C LEU A 91 8.34 23.89 10.83
N GLY A 92 9.47 23.56 11.46
CA GLY A 92 9.59 22.39 12.34
C GLY A 92 9.57 21.06 11.62
N LEU A 93 9.95 21.03 10.33
CA LEU A 93 10.06 19.82 9.53
C LEU A 93 11.49 19.27 9.56
N ASN A 94 11.63 17.98 9.24
CA ASN A 94 12.92 17.28 9.32
C ASN A 94 13.78 17.48 8.06
N SER A 95 13.18 17.80 6.93
CA SER A 95 13.86 17.93 5.63
C SER A 95 13.10 18.85 4.67
N GLU A 96 13.70 19.13 3.51
CA GLU A 96 13.06 19.83 2.39
C GLU A 96 11.90 19.02 1.75
N THR A 97 11.82 17.73 2.05
CA THR A 97 10.74 16.84 1.60
C THR A 97 9.63 16.83 2.65
N ALA A 98 8.40 16.97 2.20
CA ALA A 98 7.24 16.93 3.08
C ALA A 98 6.12 16.07 2.46
N VAL A 99 5.58 15.17 3.28
CA VAL A 99 4.35 14.43 3.01
C VAL A 99 3.41 14.69 4.18
N MET A 100 2.34 15.40 3.92
CA MET A 100 1.44 15.89 4.97
C MET A 100 -0.02 15.60 4.64
N PHE A 101 -0.80 15.35 5.69
CA PHE A 101 -2.23 15.12 5.61
C PHE A 101 -3.01 16.14 6.41
N ASN A 102 -4.16 16.51 5.91
CA ASN A 102 -5.19 17.20 6.66
C ASN A 102 -6.49 16.40 6.59
N ILE A 103 -6.78 15.66 7.63
CA ILE A 103 -7.94 14.76 7.70
C ILE A 103 -9.26 15.58 7.68
N THR A 104 -9.26 16.77 8.28
CA THR A 104 -10.44 17.63 8.32
C THR A 104 -10.83 18.15 6.94
N SER A 105 -9.85 18.65 6.17
CA SER A 105 -10.09 19.11 4.79
C SER A 105 -9.99 17.99 3.76
N ARG A 106 -9.60 16.76 4.19
CA ARG A 106 -9.42 15.58 3.36
C ARG A 106 -8.45 15.81 2.21
N GLU A 107 -7.24 16.20 2.57
CA GLU A 107 -6.19 16.56 1.61
C GLU A 107 -4.85 15.94 2.00
N GLN A 108 -4.07 15.56 1.00
CA GLN A 108 -2.66 15.23 1.12
C GLN A 108 -1.83 16.17 0.25
N VAL A 109 -0.68 16.59 0.78
CA VAL A 109 0.32 17.36 0.04
C VAL A 109 1.65 16.59 0.05
N ILE A 110 2.24 16.43 -1.12
CA ILE A 110 3.53 15.76 -1.34
C ILE A 110 4.49 16.75 -2.00
N ILE A 111 5.64 16.99 -1.37
CA ILE A 111 6.67 17.92 -1.85
C ILE A 111 8.02 17.19 -1.93
N ASN A 112 8.78 17.48 -2.99
CA ASN A 112 10.18 17.08 -3.17
C ASN A 112 10.43 15.56 -3.13
N THR A 113 9.46 14.77 -3.54
CA THR A 113 9.67 13.34 -3.77
C THR A 113 8.97 12.90 -5.05
N TRP A 114 9.67 12.08 -5.83
CA TRP A 114 9.14 11.49 -7.06
C TRP A 114 8.60 10.09 -6.82
N TYR A 115 8.79 9.55 -5.62
CA TYR A 115 8.38 8.19 -5.26
C TYR A 115 6.85 8.03 -5.32
N GLY A 116 6.37 7.17 -6.23
CA GLY A 116 4.94 6.92 -6.43
C GLY A 116 4.25 6.33 -5.20
N GLY A 117 5.01 5.57 -4.39
CA GLY A 117 4.52 4.96 -3.16
C GLY A 117 3.93 5.91 -2.13
N GLU A 118 4.31 7.20 -2.14
CA GLU A 118 3.73 8.20 -1.21
C GLU A 118 2.23 8.42 -1.46
N MET A 119 1.80 8.41 -2.72
CA MET A 119 0.38 8.50 -3.07
C MET A 119 -0.39 7.24 -2.66
N LYS A 120 0.20 6.06 -2.95
CA LYS A 120 -0.38 4.77 -2.59
C LYS A 120 -0.53 4.60 -1.09
N LYS A 121 0.58 4.70 -0.36
CA LYS A 121 0.63 4.48 1.10
C LYS A 121 -0.10 5.58 1.87
N GLY A 122 -0.14 6.80 1.32
CA GLY A 122 -0.94 7.87 1.89
C GLY A 122 -2.42 7.54 1.92
N MET A 123 -2.97 7.02 0.83
CA MET A 123 -4.38 6.63 0.80
C MET A 123 -4.65 5.38 1.65
N PHE A 124 -3.69 4.46 1.75
CA PHE A 124 -3.77 3.37 2.72
C PHE A 124 -3.87 3.87 4.17
N SER A 125 -3.03 4.85 4.57
CA SER A 125 -3.13 5.49 5.89
C SER A 125 -4.51 6.13 6.11
N MET A 126 -5.10 6.73 5.08
CA MET A 126 -6.45 7.30 5.19
C MET A 126 -7.53 6.24 5.33
N MET A 127 -7.44 5.12 4.61
CA MET A 127 -8.32 3.98 4.82
C MET A 127 -8.16 3.39 6.23
N ASN A 128 -6.92 3.32 6.74
CA ASN A 128 -6.63 2.92 8.12
C ASN A 128 -7.22 3.87 9.17
N TYR A 129 -7.44 5.12 8.84
CA TYR A 129 -8.14 6.05 9.72
C TYR A 129 -9.66 5.87 9.64
N PHE A 130 -10.23 5.89 8.43
CA PHE A 130 -11.68 5.96 8.27
C PHE A 130 -12.41 4.64 8.49
N LEU A 131 -11.86 3.50 8.05
CA LEU A 131 -12.56 2.21 8.11
C LEU A 131 -12.74 1.69 9.54
N PRO A 132 -11.73 1.71 10.43
CA PRO A 132 -11.95 1.24 11.81
C PRO A 132 -12.96 2.08 12.59
N LEU A 133 -13.10 3.37 12.26
CA LEU A 133 -14.14 4.23 12.85
C LEU A 133 -15.55 3.87 12.40
N LYS A 134 -15.67 3.13 11.28
CA LYS A 134 -16.92 2.59 10.75
C LYS A 134 -17.15 1.11 11.12
N GLY A 135 -16.32 0.54 12.00
CA GLY A 135 -16.42 -0.87 12.42
C GLY A 135 -15.94 -1.89 11.39
N MET A 136 -15.01 -1.50 10.51
CA MET A 136 -14.40 -2.36 9.51
C MET A 136 -12.92 -2.55 9.81
N ALA A 137 -12.38 -3.75 9.56
CA ALA A 137 -10.95 -3.95 9.66
C ALA A 137 -10.26 -3.34 8.42
N SER A 138 -9.15 -2.64 8.66
CA SER A 138 -8.22 -2.17 7.64
C SER A 138 -6.87 -2.81 7.90
N MET A 139 -6.27 -3.43 6.87
CA MET A 139 -5.23 -4.43 7.07
C MET A 139 -4.10 -4.29 6.04
N HIS A 140 -2.86 -4.28 6.53
CA HIS A 140 -1.66 -4.46 5.72
C HIS A 140 -1.39 -5.97 5.57
N CYS A 141 -2.02 -6.57 4.60
CA CYS A 141 -1.97 -8.01 4.35
C CYS A 141 -2.16 -8.31 2.87
N SER A 142 -1.69 -9.46 2.41
CA SER A 142 -2.16 -10.03 1.15
C SER A 142 -3.36 -10.95 1.39
N ALA A 143 -4.15 -11.21 0.36
CA ALA A 143 -5.33 -12.05 0.45
C ALA A 143 -5.56 -12.88 -0.82
N ASN A 144 -6.03 -14.09 -0.64
CA ASN A 144 -6.48 -14.98 -1.71
C ASN A 144 -7.70 -15.79 -1.29
N THR A 145 -8.32 -16.46 -2.25
CA THR A 145 -9.40 -17.42 -1.98
C THR A 145 -9.20 -18.66 -2.85
N ASP A 146 -9.92 -19.74 -2.57
CA ASP A 146 -9.95 -20.90 -3.45
C ASP A 146 -10.70 -20.59 -4.76
N LYS A 147 -10.68 -21.51 -5.70
CA LYS A 147 -11.33 -21.34 -7.01
C LYS A 147 -12.85 -21.22 -6.93
N ASN A 148 -13.44 -21.67 -5.84
CA ASN A 148 -14.88 -21.58 -5.60
C ASN A 148 -15.28 -20.27 -4.89
N GLY A 149 -14.29 -19.50 -4.38
CA GLY A 149 -14.52 -18.28 -3.63
C GLY A 149 -15.01 -18.50 -2.19
N GLU A 150 -14.86 -19.72 -1.64
CA GLU A 150 -15.44 -20.10 -0.35
C GLU A 150 -14.43 -20.12 0.81
N ASN A 151 -13.14 -20.18 0.51
CA ASN A 151 -12.08 -20.37 1.50
C ASN A 151 -11.04 -19.24 1.40
N THR A 152 -11.42 -18.06 1.88
CA THR A 152 -10.57 -16.88 1.89
C THR A 152 -9.50 -17.00 2.97
N ALA A 153 -8.25 -16.63 2.62
CA ALA A 153 -7.12 -16.56 3.52
C ALA A 153 -6.47 -15.17 3.41
N ILE A 154 -6.05 -14.62 4.56
CA ILE A 154 -5.30 -13.37 4.65
C ILE A 154 -3.95 -13.62 5.31
N PHE A 155 -2.90 -12.93 4.80
CA PHE A 155 -1.52 -13.14 5.20
C PHE A 155 -0.92 -11.82 5.67
N PHE A 156 -0.65 -11.70 6.95
CA PHE A 156 0.08 -10.58 7.53
C PHE A 156 1.58 -10.86 7.57
N GLY A 157 2.37 -9.81 7.51
CA GLY A 157 3.82 -9.89 7.62
C GLY A 157 4.49 -8.64 7.07
N LEU A 158 5.76 -8.43 7.40
CA LEU A 158 6.56 -7.34 6.84
C LEU A 158 7.07 -7.66 5.44
N SER A 159 7.72 -6.68 4.80
CA SER A 159 8.37 -6.88 3.50
C SER A 159 9.38 -8.03 3.56
N GLY A 160 9.35 -8.92 2.59
CA GLY A 160 10.27 -10.06 2.49
C GLY A 160 9.86 -11.31 3.29
N THR A 161 8.81 -11.27 4.11
CA THR A 161 8.37 -12.43 4.89
C THR A 161 7.57 -13.46 4.08
N GLY A 162 7.32 -13.20 2.80
CA GLY A 162 6.67 -14.16 1.90
C GLY A 162 5.16 -13.93 1.69
N LYS A 163 4.60 -12.78 2.09
CA LYS A 163 3.17 -12.47 1.85
C LYS A 163 2.76 -12.70 0.41
N THR A 164 3.43 -12.02 -0.52
CA THR A 164 3.11 -12.09 -1.95
C THR A 164 3.33 -13.51 -2.48
N THR A 165 4.45 -14.14 -2.15
CA THR A 165 4.78 -15.51 -2.60
C THR A 165 3.73 -16.54 -2.18
N LEU A 166 3.23 -16.45 -0.94
CA LEU A 166 2.22 -17.39 -0.44
C LEU A 166 0.81 -17.08 -0.96
N SER A 167 0.50 -15.80 -1.19
CA SER A 167 -0.83 -15.41 -1.69
C SER A 167 -1.02 -15.65 -3.19
N THR A 168 0.07 -15.72 -3.97
CA THR A 168 0.06 -15.96 -5.43
C THR A 168 0.13 -17.44 -5.81
N ASP A 169 -0.33 -18.34 -4.95
CA ASP A 169 -0.44 -19.78 -5.26
C ASP A 169 -1.29 -19.99 -6.53
N PRO A 170 -0.78 -20.68 -7.57
CA PRO A 170 -1.51 -20.92 -8.83
C PRO A 170 -2.79 -21.77 -8.67
N LYS A 171 -2.96 -22.42 -7.53
CA LYS A 171 -4.19 -23.18 -7.18
C LYS A 171 -5.28 -22.29 -6.57
N ARG A 172 -4.97 -21.04 -6.26
CA ARG A 172 -5.87 -20.10 -5.61
C ARG A 172 -6.04 -18.84 -6.47
N LEU A 173 -7.02 -18.01 -6.14
CA LEU A 173 -7.30 -16.74 -6.80
C LEU A 173 -6.84 -15.60 -5.90
N LEU A 174 -5.94 -14.75 -6.39
CA LEU A 174 -5.48 -13.55 -5.69
C LEU A 174 -6.63 -12.54 -5.57
N ILE A 175 -6.83 -11.98 -4.38
CA ILE A 175 -7.70 -10.82 -4.14
C ILE A 175 -6.84 -9.55 -4.25
N GLY A 176 -5.67 -9.55 -3.60
CA GLY A 176 -4.67 -8.49 -3.66
C GLY A 176 -3.42 -8.87 -2.88
N ASP A 177 -2.32 -8.15 -3.11
CA ASP A 177 -1.01 -8.53 -2.58
C ASP A 177 -0.56 -7.73 -1.36
N ASP A 178 -1.24 -6.59 -0.99
CA ASP A 178 -0.68 -5.70 0.03
C ASP A 178 -1.70 -5.05 0.99
N GLU A 179 -2.86 -4.57 0.52
CA GLU A 179 -3.76 -3.72 1.31
C GLU A 179 -5.23 -4.13 1.16
N HIS A 180 -5.89 -4.44 2.28
CA HIS A 180 -7.27 -4.95 2.27
C HIS A 180 -8.14 -4.37 3.39
N GLY A 181 -9.44 -4.31 3.12
CA GLY A 181 -10.48 -4.12 4.11
C GLY A 181 -11.26 -5.40 4.36
N TRP A 182 -11.89 -5.49 5.52
CA TRP A 182 -12.82 -6.57 5.85
C TRP A 182 -14.05 -5.96 6.52
N ASP A 183 -15.16 -5.99 5.81
CA ASP A 183 -16.49 -5.57 6.28
C ASP A 183 -17.39 -6.77 6.61
N ASP A 184 -18.68 -6.56 6.72
CA ASP A 184 -19.64 -7.64 7.00
C ASP A 184 -19.94 -8.51 5.77
N ASN A 185 -19.55 -8.08 4.56
CA ASN A 185 -19.71 -8.83 3.32
C ASN A 185 -18.48 -9.67 2.97
N GLY A 186 -17.31 -9.36 3.55
CA GLY A 186 -16.08 -10.09 3.33
C GLY A 186 -14.83 -9.23 3.19
N VAL A 187 -13.80 -9.82 2.60
CA VAL A 187 -12.49 -9.20 2.37
C VAL A 187 -12.45 -8.56 0.98
N PHE A 188 -11.97 -7.32 0.89
CA PHE A 188 -11.86 -6.59 -0.37
C PHE A 188 -10.52 -5.85 -0.49
N ASN A 189 -9.99 -5.79 -1.70
CA ASN A 189 -8.75 -5.10 -2.02
C ASN A 189 -8.97 -3.58 -2.03
N PHE A 190 -7.98 -2.80 -1.58
CA PHE A 190 -7.99 -1.34 -1.74
C PHE A 190 -7.50 -0.89 -3.11
N GLU A 191 -6.75 -1.72 -3.80
CA GLU A 191 -5.99 -1.38 -4.97
C GLU A 191 -6.57 -1.95 -6.26
N GLY A 192 -6.28 -1.28 -7.37
CA GLY A 192 -6.56 -1.76 -8.73
C GLY A 192 -5.37 -2.43 -9.42
N GLY A 193 -4.23 -2.51 -8.74
CA GLY A 193 -2.99 -3.06 -9.26
C GLY A 193 -2.06 -3.57 -8.18
N CYS A 194 -0.85 -3.95 -8.59
CA CYS A 194 0.21 -4.44 -7.72
C CYS A 194 1.46 -3.57 -7.85
N TYR A 195 2.19 -3.42 -6.74
CA TYR A 195 3.45 -2.65 -6.66
C TYR A 195 4.56 -3.50 -6.06
N ALA A 196 5.27 -4.22 -6.91
CA ALA A 196 6.25 -5.22 -6.51
C ALA A 196 7.69 -4.70 -6.57
N LYS A 197 8.57 -5.25 -5.73
CA LYS A 197 10.02 -5.13 -5.86
C LYS A 197 10.48 -5.98 -7.04
N VAL A 198 11.47 -5.46 -7.80
CA VAL A 198 12.02 -6.18 -8.95
C VAL A 198 13.55 -6.30 -8.91
N ILE A 199 14.17 -5.93 -7.79
CA ILE A 199 15.61 -6.17 -7.62
C ILE A 199 15.88 -7.67 -7.62
N ASN A 200 16.80 -8.13 -8.50
CA ASN A 200 17.10 -9.53 -8.74
C ASN A 200 15.87 -10.39 -9.12
N LEU A 201 14.87 -9.78 -9.77
CA LEU A 201 13.68 -10.50 -10.21
C LEU A 201 14.07 -11.67 -11.12
N ASP A 202 13.63 -12.86 -10.75
CA ASP A 202 13.87 -14.09 -11.49
C ASP A 202 12.56 -14.71 -11.98
N LYS A 203 12.56 -15.15 -13.24
CA LYS A 203 11.36 -15.67 -13.91
C LYS A 203 10.86 -16.98 -13.32
N GLU A 204 11.74 -17.80 -12.77
CA GLU A 204 11.39 -19.13 -12.25
C GLU A 204 10.83 -19.02 -10.83
N SER A 205 11.39 -18.12 -10.03
CA SER A 205 10.96 -17.93 -8.64
C SER A 205 9.72 -17.03 -8.51
N GLU A 206 9.57 -16.02 -9.39
CA GLU A 206 8.46 -15.03 -9.34
C GLU A 206 7.81 -14.85 -10.72
N PRO A 207 7.25 -15.93 -11.31
CA PRO A 207 6.73 -15.92 -12.68
C PRO A 207 5.58 -14.93 -12.90
N ASP A 208 4.73 -14.72 -11.91
CA ASP A 208 3.59 -13.81 -12.03
C ASP A 208 4.03 -12.36 -12.16
N ILE A 209 4.99 -11.91 -11.33
CA ILE A 209 5.55 -10.56 -11.42
C ILE A 209 6.31 -10.40 -12.74
N TYR A 210 7.15 -11.37 -13.10
CA TYR A 210 7.92 -11.31 -14.34
C TYR A 210 7.03 -11.20 -15.57
N ASN A 211 5.99 -12.00 -15.67
CA ASN A 211 5.04 -12.00 -16.80
C ASN A 211 4.09 -10.78 -16.79
N ALA A 212 3.90 -10.12 -15.63
CA ALA A 212 3.13 -8.90 -15.54
C ALA A 212 3.87 -7.68 -16.10
N ILE A 213 5.20 -7.76 -16.30
CA ILE A 213 6.01 -6.72 -16.94
C ILE A 213 5.80 -6.75 -18.45
N ARG A 214 4.75 -6.08 -18.87
CA ARG A 214 4.34 -5.94 -20.27
C ARG A 214 3.78 -4.54 -20.51
N ARG A 215 3.23 -4.24 -21.67
CA ARG A 215 2.59 -2.96 -21.95
C ARG A 215 1.66 -2.54 -20.80
N ASP A 216 1.70 -1.26 -20.45
CA ASP A 216 1.02 -0.60 -19.32
C ASP A 216 1.63 -0.87 -17.93
N ALA A 217 2.61 -1.77 -17.79
CA ALA A 217 3.43 -1.83 -16.59
C ALA A 217 4.42 -0.66 -16.55
N LEU A 218 4.67 -0.11 -15.37
CA LEU A 218 5.58 0.99 -15.13
C LEU A 218 6.74 0.55 -14.24
N LEU A 219 7.95 0.60 -14.78
CA LEU A 219 9.18 0.33 -14.04
C LEU A 219 9.71 1.62 -13.40
N GLU A 220 10.11 1.53 -12.15
CA GLU A 220 10.63 2.64 -11.35
C GLU A 220 12.03 2.32 -10.84
N ASN A 221 12.99 3.21 -11.09
CA ASN A 221 14.42 3.05 -10.78
C ASN A 221 15.12 1.85 -11.44
N VAL A 222 14.56 1.31 -12.50
CA VAL A 222 15.10 0.18 -13.26
C VAL A 222 15.89 0.70 -14.45
N THR A 223 17.05 0.12 -14.70
CA THR A 223 17.92 0.47 -15.82
C THR A 223 17.82 -0.54 -16.96
N LEU A 224 18.31 -0.12 -18.12
CA LEU A 224 18.43 -0.98 -19.30
C LEU A 224 19.91 -1.21 -19.60
N ASP A 225 20.23 -2.42 -20.07
CA ASP A 225 21.57 -2.72 -20.60
C ASP A 225 21.82 -2.04 -21.96
N GLU A 226 23.02 -2.21 -22.51
CA GLU A 226 23.44 -1.65 -23.81
C GLU A 226 22.55 -2.09 -24.99
N ASN A 227 21.82 -3.19 -24.84
CA ASN A 227 20.92 -3.74 -25.84
C ASN A 227 19.45 -3.33 -25.60
N GLY A 228 19.20 -2.49 -24.60
CA GLY A 228 17.85 -2.05 -24.21
C GLY A 228 17.05 -3.10 -23.45
N LYS A 229 17.71 -4.15 -22.90
CA LYS A 229 17.09 -5.16 -22.07
C LYS A 229 17.13 -4.70 -20.61
N ILE A 230 16.07 -5.04 -19.86
CA ILE A 230 15.95 -4.70 -18.43
C ILE A 230 17.05 -5.42 -17.64
N ASP A 231 17.81 -4.68 -16.83
CA ASP A 231 18.76 -5.19 -15.86
C ASP A 231 18.16 -5.13 -14.45
N PHE A 232 17.60 -6.25 -13.99
CA PHE A 232 17.04 -6.34 -12.64
C PHE A 232 18.11 -6.44 -11.53
N ALA A 233 19.37 -6.68 -11.86
CA ALA A 233 20.45 -6.75 -10.88
C ALA A 233 21.12 -5.40 -10.61
N ASP A 234 20.92 -4.41 -11.49
CA ASP A 234 21.53 -3.10 -11.35
C ASP A 234 20.96 -2.32 -10.15
N LYS A 235 21.88 -1.84 -9.32
CA LYS A 235 21.61 -1.04 -8.11
C LYS A 235 22.18 0.39 -8.21
N SER A 236 22.62 0.80 -9.39
CA SER A 236 23.31 2.08 -9.59
C SER A 236 22.43 3.28 -9.23
N VAL A 237 21.12 3.19 -9.44
CA VAL A 237 20.15 4.21 -9.02
C VAL A 237 19.77 4.03 -7.55
N THR A 238 19.25 2.85 -7.21
CA THR A 238 18.87 2.45 -5.85
C THR A 238 18.55 0.95 -5.82
N GLU A 239 18.63 0.32 -4.64
CA GLU A 239 18.12 -1.04 -4.43
C GLU A 239 16.58 -1.12 -4.42
N ASN A 240 15.89 0.02 -4.32
CA ASN A 240 14.42 0.09 -4.33
C ASN A 240 13.89 0.19 -5.76
N THR A 241 14.20 -0.82 -6.57
CA THR A 241 13.62 -0.97 -7.90
C THR A 241 12.22 -1.56 -7.80
N ARG A 242 11.27 -1.01 -8.56
CA ARG A 242 9.84 -1.38 -8.47
C ARG A 242 9.22 -1.54 -9.85
N VAL A 243 8.11 -2.27 -9.87
CA VAL A 243 7.15 -2.26 -10.98
C VAL A 243 5.74 -2.06 -10.43
N SER A 244 4.96 -1.18 -11.06
CA SER A 244 3.52 -1.11 -10.90
C SER A 244 2.83 -1.64 -12.14
N TYR A 245 1.77 -2.41 -11.96
CA TYR A 245 0.96 -2.95 -13.06
C TYR A 245 -0.49 -3.16 -12.62
N PRO A 246 -1.46 -3.06 -13.56
CA PRO A 246 -2.85 -3.39 -13.27
C PRO A 246 -2.99 -4.85 -12.81
N ILE A 247 -3.87 -5.11 -11.85
CA ILE A 247 -4.03 -6.45 -11.25
C ILE A 247 -4.44 -7.51 -12.28
N ASP A 248 -5.09 -7.13 -13.37
CA ASP A 248 -5.51 -8.00 -14.46
C ASP A 248 -4.35 -8.52 -15.32
N HIS A 249 -3.13 -8.03 -15.12
CA HIS A 249 -1.92 -8.64 -15.67
C HIS A 249 -1.64 -10.01 -15.07
N ILE A 250 -2.13 -10.30 -13.87
CA ILE A 250 -2.06 -11.61 -13.23
C ILE A 250 -3.26 -12.45 -13.68
N GLN A 251 -3.03 -13.73 -14.01
CA GLN A 251 -4.08 -14.60 -14.53
C GLN A 251 -5.02 -15.09 -13.43
N ASN A 252 -4.46 -15.55 -12.30
CA ASN A 252 -5.21 -16.17 -11.21
C ASN A 252 -5.68 -15.12 -10.19
N ILE A 253 -6.65 -14.28 -10.59
CA ILE A 253 -7.25 -13.28 -9.72
C ILE A 253 -8.75 -13.47 -9.59
N VAL A 254 -9.32 -12.97 -8.51
CA VAL A 254 -10.77 -12.88 -8.33
C VAL A 254 -11.35 -11.85 -9.31
N ARG A 255 -12.41 -12.20 -10.02
CA ARG A 255 -13.08 -11.35 -11.00
C ARG A 255 -14.59 -11.35 -10.76
N PRO A 256 -15.35 -10.31 -11.15
CA PRO A 256 -14.89 -9.03 -11.77
C PRO A 256 -14.39 -8.01 -10.73
N ILE A 257 -14.66 -8.22 -9.45
CA ILE A 257 -14.31 -7.33 -8.35
C ILE A 257 -13.33 -8.07 -7.43
N SER A 258 -12.24 -7.40 -7.02
CA SER A 258 -11.23 -7.95 -6.10
C SER A 258 -11.77 -8.05 -4.67
N SER A 259 -12.71 -8.95 -4.44
CA SER A 259 -13.32 -9.23 -3.14
C SER A 259 -13.76 -10.70 -3.02
N ALA A 260 -13.83 -11.20 -1.81
CA ALA A 260 -14.27 -12.56 -1.50
C ALA A 260 -14.97 -12.60 -0.13
N PRO A 261 -15.72 -13.65 0.20
CA PRO A 261 -16.34 -13.81 1.52
C PRO A 261 -15.35 -13.67 2.69
N ALA A 262 -15.88 -13.60 3.89
CA ALA A 262 -15.11 -13.49 5.13
C ALA A 262 -13.94 -14.48 5.19
N ALA A 263 -12.80 -14.03 5.73
CA ALA A 263 -11.61 -14.88 5.83
C ALA A 263 -11.83 -16.03 6.82
N LYS A 264 -11.59 -17.24 6.37
CA LYS A 264 -11.59 -18.45 7.21
C LYS A 264 -10.21 -18.76 7.78
N ASN A 265 -9.16 -18.18 7.20
CA ASN A 265 -7.79 -18.39 7.64
C ASN A 265 -7.08 -17.05 7.75
N VAL A 266 -6.56 -16.77 8.95
CA VAL A 266 -5.74 -15.59 9.25
C VAL A 266 -4.34 -16.08 9.58
N ILE A 267 -3.34 -15.67 8.80
CA ILE A 267 -1.98 -16.20 8.88
C ILE A 267 -1.03 -15.04 9.19
N PHE A 268 -0.26 -15.19 10.27
CA PHE A 268 0.84 -14.28 10.60
C PHE A 268 2.17 -14.90 10.16
N LEU A 269 2.86 -14.22 9.26
CA LEU A 269 4.19 -14.59 8.78
C LEU A 269 5.22 -13.87 9.63
N SER A 270 5.84 -14.61 10.54
CA SER A 270 6.87 -14.11 11.44
C SER A 270 8.22 -14.70 11.04
N ALA A 271 9.16 -13.84 10.61
CA ALA A 271 10.54 -14.26 10.42
C ALA A 271 11.21 -14.33 11.80
N ASP A 272 11.69 -15.50 12.17
CA ASP A 272 12.36 -15.75 13.45
C ASP A 272 13.89 -15.69 13.29
N ALA A 273 14.48 -14.56 13.69
CA ALA A 273 15.93 -14.36 13.60
C ALA A 273 16.75 -15.26 14.53
N PHE A 274 16.13 -15.85 15.56
CA PHE A 274 16.82 -16.63 16.59
C PHE A 274 16.51 -18.12 16.55
N GLY A 275 15.55 -18.56 15.75
CA GLY A 275 15.14 -19.96 15.67
C GLY A 275 14.43 -20.46 16.93
N VAL A 276 13.65 -19.61 17.59
CA VAL A 276 12.97 -19.89 18.87
C VAL A 276 11.53 -20.36 18.66
N LEU A 277 10.88 -19.84 17.60
CA LEU A 277 9.48 -20.12 17.34
C LEU A 277 9.32 -21.47 16.60
N PRO A 278 8.26 -22.24 16.87
CA PRO A 278 7.95 -23.42 16.07
C PRO A 278 7.59 -23.00 14.63
N PRO A 279 7.82 -23.88 13.63
CA PRO A 279 7.52 -23.56 12.22
C PRO A 279 6.08 -23.17 11.96
N VAL A 280 5.13 -23.76 12.70
CA VAL A 280 3.69 -23.46 12.64
C VAL A 280 3.08 -23.54 14.02
N SER A 281 2.23 -22.59 14.36
CA SER A 281 1.45 -22.56 15.61
C SER A 281 0.00 -22.23 15.30
N ILE A 282 -0.93 -22.92 15.95
CA ILE A 282 -2.34 -22.51 15.98
C ILE A 282 -2.53 -21.63 17.20
N LEU A 283 -3.03 -20.41 17.00
CA LEU A 283 -3.21 -19.41 18.05
C LEU A 283 -4.63 -19.41 18.59
N THR A 284 -4.77 -19.20 19.91
CA THR A 284 -6.10 -18.85 20.50
C THR A 284 -6.48 -17.41 20.11
N PRO A 285 -7.75 -16.98 20.30
CA PRO A 285 -8.15 -15.59 20.06
C PRO A 285 -7.29 -14.57 20.81
N GLU A 286 -6.96 -14.84 22.08
CA GLU A 286 -6.12 -13.96 22.91
C GLU A 286 -4.68 -13.91 22.40
N GLN A 287 -4.13 -15.06 22.01
CA GLN A 287 -2.80 -15.13 21.38
C GLN A 287 -2.81 -14.40 20.04
N THR A 288 -3.85 -14.54 19.23
CA THR A 288 -4.02 -13.84 17.96
C THR A 288 -3.98 -12.33 18.17
N GLN A 289 -4.73 -11.81 19.14
CA GLN A 289 -4.72 -10.39 19.49
C GLN A 289 -3.33 -9.92 19.93
N TYR A 290 -2.65 -10.69 20.80
CA TYR A 290 -1.31 -10.38 21.28
C TYR A 290 -0.28 -10.37 20.15
N TYR A 291 -0.24 -11.40 19.30
CA TYR A 291 0.69 -11.48 18.18
C TYR A 291 0.43 -10.39 17.15
N PHE A 292 -0.82 -10.07 16.88
CA PHE A 292 -1.19 -8.99 15.97
C PHE A 292 -0.76 -7.62 16.50
N LEU A 293 -1.04 -7.34 17.78
CA LEU A 293 -0.63 -6.09 18.43
C LEU A 293 0.89 -5.93 18.50
N SER A 294 1.61 -6.99 18.84
CA SER A 294 3.07 -6.95 18.89
C SER A 294 3.72 -6.87 17.51
N GLY A 295 3.16 -7.61 16.54
CA GLY A 295 3.70 -7.71 15.19
C GLY A 295 5.15 -8.16 15.20
N PHE A 296 5.49 -9.15 16.06
CA PHE A 296 6.86 -9.68 16.16
C PHE A 296 7.27 -10.37 14.87
N THR A 297 8.44 -10.01 14.35
CA THR A 297 9.04 -10.58 13.16
C THR A 297 10.53 -10.19 13.09
N ALA A 298 11.17 -10.41 11.96
CA ALA A 298 12.49 -9.88 11.67
C ALA A 298 12.48 -9.09 10.35
N LYS A 299 13.26 -8.01 10.31
CA LYS A 299 13.66 -7.35 9.06
C LYS A 299 14.68 -8.26 8.39
N LEU A 300 14.46 -8.55 7.12
CA LEU A 300 15.33 -9.42 6.34
C LEU A 300 16.33 -8.59 5.52
N ALA A 301 17.47 -9.19 5.19
CA ALA A 301 18.50 -8.56 4.37
C ALA A 301 17.91 -8.01 3.05
N GLY A 302 18.32 -6.78 2.67
CA GLY A 302 17.86 -6.14 1.45
C GLY A 302 16.41 -5.60 1.47
N THR A 303 15.70 -5.67 2.60
CA THR A 303 14.34 -5.12 2.72
C THR A 303 14.32 -3.63 3.07
N GLU A 304 15.31 -3.18 3.82
CA GLU A 304 15.54 -1.77 4.19
C GLU A 304 17.03 -1.43 4.06
N ARG A 305 17.31 -0.14 3.87
CA ARG A 305 18.70 0.34 3.77
C ARG A 305 19.47 0.03 5.06
N GLY A 306 20.63 -0.63 4.94
CA GLY A 306 21.51 -0.96 6.06
C GLY A 306 21.16 -2.26 6.79
N ILE A 307 20.12 -2.99 6.39
CA ILE A 307 19.81 -4.32 6.92
C ILE A 307 20.53 -5.37 6.07
N THR A 308 21.55 -5.99 6.64
CA THR A 308 22.38 -7.03 6.01
C THR A 308 22.14 -8.42 6.57
N GLU A 309 21.56 -8.51 7.78
CA GLU A 309 21.24 -9.75 8.47
C GLU A 309 19.82 -9.69 9.06
N PRO A 310 19.15 -10.83 9.30
CA PRO A 310 17.86 -10.87 9.96
C PRO A 310 17.92 -10.17 11.32
N THR A 311 17.16 -9.10 11.48
CA THR A 311 17.15 -8.28 12.70
C THR A 311 15.76 -8.31 13.34
N PRO A 312 15.62 -8.78 14.58
CA PRO A 312 14.33 -8.82 15.27
C PRO A 312 13.68 -7.44 15.31
N THR A 313 12.38 -7.40 15.09
CA THR A 313 11.62 -6.15 15.11
C THR A 313 10.19 -6.38 15.58
N PHE A 314 9.54 -5.29 15.99
CA PHE A 314 8.12 -5.24 16.27
C PHE A 314 7.48 -4.20 15.36
N SER A 315 6.36 -4.55 14.77
CA SER A 315 5.56 -3.65 13.94
C SER A 315 4.09 -3.88 14.25
N ALA A 316 3.53 -3.04 15.11
CA ALA A 316 2.14 -3.18 15.55
C ALA A 316 1.20 -3.41 14.36
N CYS A 317 0.36 -4.43 14.45
CA CYS A 317 -0.56 -4.85 13.41
C CYS A 317 0.10 -5.15 12.04
N PHE A 318 1.41 -5.45 12.02
CA PHE A 318 2.25 -5.62 10.83
C PHE A 318 2.24 -4.41 9.87
N GLY A 319 1.85 -3.24 10.35
CA GLY A 319 1.71 -2.02 9.57
C GLY A 319 1.89 -0.73 10.36
N GLN A 320 2.73 -0.74 11.41
CA GLN A 320 2.90 0.38 12.36
C GLN A 320 3.10 1.74 11.70
N ALA A 321 3.82 1.79 10.58
CA ALA A 321 4.10 3.04 9.87
C ALA A 321 2.84 3.70 9.25
N PHE A 322 1.73 2.98 9.15
CA PHE A 322 0.50 3.40 8.48
C PHE A 322 -0.70 3.48 9.43
N LEU A 323 -0.48 3.31 10.73
CA LEU A 323 -1.55 3.35 11.74
C LEU A 323 -1.77 4.79 12.20
N GLU A 324 -2.96 5.31 11.95
CA GLU A 324 -3.39 6.65 12.35
C GLU A 324 -4.19 6.65 13.66
N LEU A 325 -4.68 5.49 14.09
CA LEU A 325 -5.36 5.25 15.35
C LEU A 325 -4.49 4.40 16.27
N HIS A 326 -4.92 4.26 17.53
CA HIS A 326 -4.21 3.38 18.46
C HIS A 326 -4.26 1.93 17.97
N PRO A 327 -3.17 1.13 18.03
CA PRO A 327 -3.12 -0.25 17.52
C PRO A 327 -4.24 -1.17 18.02
N THR A 328 -4.70 -0.98 19.26
CA THR A 328 -5.81 -1.76 19.82
C THR A 328 -7.10 -1.66 19.01
N LYS A 329 -7.36 -0.50 18.36
CA LYS A 329 -8.55 -0.32 17.53
C LYS A 329 -8.55 -1.27 16.33
N TYR A 330 -7.40 -1.47 15.71
CA TYR A 330 -7.25 -2.40 14.58
C TYR A 330 -7.38 -3.85 15.02
N ALA A 331 -6.79 -4.19 16.16
CA ALA A 331 -6.86 -5.54 16.72
C ALA A 331 -8.30 -5.90 17.13
N GLU A 332 -9.03 -4.99 17.75
CA GLU A 332 -10.43 -5.17 18.09
C GLU A 332 -11.30 -5.44 16.86
N GLU A 333 -11.12 -4.65 15.78
CA GLU A 333 -11.91 -4.83 14.57
C GLU A 333 -11.55 -6.15 13.86
N LEU A 334 -10.27 -6.56 13.83
CA LEU A 334 -9.88 -7.86 13.29
C LEU A 334 -10.51 -9.02 14.06
N VAL A 335 -10.39 -9.02 15.39
CA VAL A 335 -10.95 -10.09 16.24
C VAL A 335 -12.47 -10.17 16.09
N LYS A 336 -13.19 -9.04 16.09
CA LYS A 336 -14.63 -9.01 15.84
C LYS A 336 -15.03 -9.64 14.50
N LYS A 337 -14.22 -9.44 13.45
CA LYS A 337 -14.49 -10.07 12.15
C LYS A 337 -14.21 -11.58 12.18
N MET A 338 -13.14 -12.00 12.86
CA MET A 338 -12.81 -13.42 13.02
C MET A 338 -13.86 -14.19 13.81
N GLU A 339 -14.45 -13.58 14.86
CA GLU A 339 -15.50 -14.21 15.67
C GLU A 339 -16.81 -14.42 14.91
N LYS A 340 -17.04 -13.67 13.84
CA LYS A 340 -18.24 -13.74 12.99
C LYS A 340 -18.08 -14.64 11.76
N SER A 341 -16.86 -15.11 11.47
CA SER A 341 -16.51 -15.86 10.23
C SER A 341 -16.40 -17.43 10.42
#